data_4f3ee6863dcccd04f1214c876b92bf17
#
_entry.id   4f3ee6863dcccd04f1214c876b92bf17
#
_cell.length_a   1.000
_cell.length_b   1.000
_cell.length_c   1.000
_cell.angle_alpha   90.00
_cell.angle_beta   90.00
_cell.angle_gamma   90.00
#
_symmetry.space_group_name_H-M   'P 1'
#
loop_
_entity.id
_entity.type
_entity.pdbx_description
1 polymer ?
#
loop_
_entity_poly.entity_id
_entity_poly.type
_entity_poly.pdbx_seq_one_letter_code
_entity_poly.pdbx_strand_id
1 'polypeptide(L)'
;VKKTVLLASSPFSKADGTPREINLRFDPNNQNKEAYKHGNIPLAVLLEGEFNSVYKDRIRPINLKEKADRSKPTKMLVVADGDIIKNDIDSKNNIPLELGFDKWTSKYYDNKSFLQNALNYLLDDTEFLSLRNKKVQLAFLDKQKVAESVSSWQIKVFVYPLLLLILVMLSVLYFYREKNIRKV
;
A
#
# COMPACT_ATOMS: atom_id res chain seq x y z
N VAL A 1 -7.81 -16.69 -16.48
CA VAL A 1 -7.64 -16.28 -15.09
C VAL A 1 -6.57 -15.19 -15.04
N LYS A 2 -6.90 -14.02 -14.52
CA LYS A 2 -5.95 -12.94 -14.22
C LYS A 2 -5.22 -13.26 -12.91
N LYS A 3 -3.90 -13.04 -12.89
CA LYS A 3 -3.06 -13.25 -11.70
C LYS A 3 -2.45 -11.92 -11.29
N THR A 4 -2.65 -11.54 -10.02
CA THR A 4 -2.08 -10.32 -9.44
C THR A 4 -1.30 -10.70 -8.19
N VAL A 5 0.00 -10.41 -8.16
CA VAL A 5 0.84 -10.64 -6.97
C VAL A 5 0.58 -9.53 -5.97
N LEU A 6 0.15 -9.90 -4.75
CA LEU A 6 -0.14 -8.96 -3.67
C LEU A 6 1.02 -8.84 -2.69
N LEU A 7 1.66 -9.98 -2.37
CA LEU A 7 2.83 -10.02 -1.50
C LEU A 7 3.94 -10.81 -2.20
N ALA A 8 5.14 -10.30 -2.09
CA ALA A 8 6.35 -10.95 -2.59
C ALA A 8 7.42 -10.96 -1.49
N SER A 9 8.33 -11.93 -1.57
CA SER A 9 9.48 -12.00 -0.69
C SER A 9 10.46 -10.85 -0.93
N SER A 10 11.40 -10.66 -0.01
CA SER A 10 12.54 -9.75 -0.20
C SER A 10 13.27 -10.04 -1.52
N PRO A 11 13.87 -9.03 -2.17
CA PRO A 11 14.78 -9.24 -3.30
C PRO A 11 15.94 -10.19 -2.97
N PHE A 12 16.34 -10.25 -1.72
CA PHE A 12 17.40 -11.12 -1.21
C PHE A 12 16.82 -12.34 -0.51
N SER A 13 16.09 -13.17 -1.21
CA SER A 13 15.50 -14.40 -0.70
C SER A 13 16.19 -15.62 -1.30
N LYS A 14 16.06 -16.74 -0.59
CA LYS A 14 16.55 -18.05 -0.99
C LYS A 14 15.40 -19.02 -1.09
N ALA A 15 15.34 -19.79 -2.15
CA ALA A 15 14.45 -20.92 -2.31
C ALA A 15 15.24 -22.21 -2.12
N ASP A 16 14.79 -23.05 -1.19
CA ASP A 16 15.36 -24.36 -0.97
C ASP A 16 14.34 -25.48 -1.32
N GLY A 17 14.84 -26.62 -1.75
CA GLY A 17 13.99 -27.78 -2.00
C GLY A 17 13.42 -28.36 -0.72
N THR A 18 12.25 -28.97 -0.82
CA THR A 18 11.57 -29.66 0.30
C THR A 18 11.71 -31.18 0.16
N PRO A 19 11.77 -31.96 1.25
CA PRO A 19 11.83 -31.55 2.66
C PRO A 19 13.23 -31.10 3.10
N ARG A 20 13.30 -30.04 3.93
CA ARG A 20 14.55 -29.54 4.49
C ARG A 20 14.37 -29.07 5.93
N GLU A 21 15.35 -29.34 6.77
CA GLU A 21 15.42 -28.76 8.12
C GLU A 21 15.81 -27.28 8.03
N ILE A 22 15.01 -26.41 8.66
CA ILE A 22 15.27 -24.98 8.75
C ILE A 22 16.09 -24.73 10.01
N ASN A 23 17.36 -24.34 9.82
CA ASN A 23 18.25 -23.96 10.91
C ASN A 23 18.34 -22.43 10.97
N LEU A 24 17.88 -21.84 12.07
CA LEU A 24 17.92 -20.41 12.33
C LEU A 24 19.25 -19.93 12.92
N ARG A 25 20.24 -20.81 13.11
CA ARG A 25 21.56 -20.41 13.55
C ARG A 25 22.24 -19.61 12.46
N PHE A 26 22.48 -18.37 12.75
CA PHE A 26 23.15 -17.44 11.87
C PHE A 26 24.65 -17.53 12.04
N ASP A 27 25.37 -17.98 11.03
CA ASP A 27 26.85 -17.90 10.98
C ASP A 27 27.26 -16.76 10.05
N PRO A 28 27.74 -15.62 10.59
CA PRO A 28 28.13 -14.48 9.78
C PRO A 28 29.31 -14.76 8.85
N ASN A 29 30.13 -15.78 9.12
CA ASN A 29 31.32 -16.11 8.35
C ASN A 29 31.03 -17.07 7.17
N ASN A 30 29.90 -17.76 7.20
CA ASN A 30 29.52 -18.78 6.20
C ASN A 30 28.31 -18.36 5.39
N GLN A 31 28.19 -17.08 5.03
CA GLN A 31 27.09 -16.58 4.19
C GLN A 31 27.46 -16.68 2.71
N ASN A 32 26.87 -17.66 2.04
CA ASN A 32 26.85 -17.66 0.59
C ASN A 32 25.83 -16.63 0.08
N LYS A 33 26.24 -15.38 -0.10
CA LYS A 33 25.38 -14.30 -0.62
C LYS A 33 24.79 -14.61 -1.99
N GLU A 34 25.47 -15.44 -2.79
CA GLU A 34 25.00 -15.91 -4.09
C GLU A 34 23.72 -16.74 -4.01
N ALA A 35 23.50 -17.45 -2.90
CA ALA A 35 22.30 -18.24 -2.65
C ALA A 35 21.03 -17.39 -2.47
N TYR A 36 21.17 -16.10 -2.11
CA TYR A 36 20.07 -15.18 -1.84
C TYR A 36 19.74 -14.29 -3.05
N LYS A 37 19.91 -14.80 -4.26
CA LYS A 37 19.61 -14.06 -5.51
C LYS A 37 18.21 -14.34 -6.08
N HIS A 38 17.46 -15.25 -5.49
CA HIS A 38 16.13 -15.65 -5.95
C HIS A 38 15.04 -14.86 -5.21
N GLY A 39 15.03 -13.54 -5.38
CA GLY A 39 14.07 -12.68 -4.71
C GLY A 39 12.77 -12.48 -5.45
N ASN A 40 11.87 -11.70 -4.83
CA ASN A 40 10.54 -11.37 -5.36
C ASN A 40 9.65 -12.60 -5.63
N ILE A 41 9.81 -13.65 -4.81
CA ILE A 41 8.99 -14.86 -4.90
C ILE A 41 7.56 -14.52 -4.47
N PRO A 42 6.53 -14.81 -5.27
CA PRO A 42 5.15 -14.53 -4.89
C PRO A 42 4.74 -15.30 -3.63
N LEU A 43 4.29 -14.58 -2.60
CA LEU A 43 3.82 -15.14 -1.33
C LEU A 43 2.30 -15.07 -1.18
N ALA A 44 1.66 -14.04 -1.77
CA ALA A 44 0.22 -13.98 -1.89
C ALA A 44 -0.18 -13.55 -3.30
N VAL A 45 -1.10 -14.27 -3.89
CA VAL A 45 -1.56 -14.06 -5.28
C VAL A 45 -3.09 -14.05 -5.32
N LEU A 46 -3.64 -12.99 -5.90
CA LEU A 46 -5.05 -12.90 -6.24
C LEU A 46 -5.26 -13.49 -7.64
N LEU A 47 -6.23 -14.39 -7.75
CA LEU A 47 -6.66 -15.03 -8.98
C LEU A 47 -8.10 -14.59 -9.26
N GLU A 48 -8.36 -14.07 -10.46
CA GLU A 48 -9.69 -13.58 -10.86
C GLU A 48 -10.09 -14.16 -12.21
N GLY A 49 -11.32 -14.58 -12.33
CA GLY A 49 -11.89 -15.11 -13.57
C GLY A 49 -12.58 -16.46 -13.40
N GLU A 50 -12.63 -17.23 -14.46
CA GLU A 50 -13.26 -18.54 -14.49
C GLU A 50 -12.19 -19.64 -14.39
N PHE A 51 -12.42 -20.59 -13.50
CA PHE A 51 -11.51 -21.70 -13.22
C PHE A 51 -12.02 -23.00 -13.86
N ASN A 52 -11.13 -23.73 -14.51
CA ASN A 52 -11.44 -25.06 -14.98
C ASN A 52 -11.41 -26.04 -13.80
N SER A 53 -12.36 -26.98 -13.79
CA SER A 53 -12.34 -28.10 -12.83
C SER A 53 -11.11 -28.98 -13.06
N VAL A 54 -10.49 -29.42 -11.96
CA VAL A 54 -9.42 -30.45 -12.02
C VAL A 54 -9.92 -31.74 -12.62
N TYR A 55 -11.23 -31.99 -12.52
CA TYR A 55 -11.92 -33.18 -13.05
C TYR A 55 -12.51 -32.94 -14.42
N LYS A 56 -12.21 -31.84 -15.09
CA LYS A 56 -12.60 -31.65 -16.49
C LYS A 56 -11.97 -32.78 -17.32
N ASP A 57 -12.80 -33.44 -18.12
CA ASP A 57 -12.39 -34.56 -18.97
C ASP A 57 -11.80 -35.76 -18.20
N ARG A 58 -12.11 -35.91 -16.88
CA ARG A 58 -11.64 -37.02 -16.02
C ARG A 58 -12.82 -37.66 -15.28
N ILE A 59 -12.61 -38.91 -14.88
CA ILE A 59 -13.54 -39.64 -14.01
C ILE A 59 -13.55 -38.97 -12.63
N ARG A 60 -14.74 -38.60 -12.17
CA ARG A 60 -14.92 -37.97 -10.85
C ARG A 60 -15.09 -39.08 -9.79
N PRO A 61 -14.41 -38.97 -8.63
CA PRO A 61 -14.48 -40.00 -7.59
C PRO A 61 -15.83 -40.01 -6.86
N ILE A 62 -16.62 -38.93 -6.97
CA ILE A 62 -17.93 -38.75 -6.32
C ILE A 62 -18.95 -38.31 -7.34
N ASN A 63 -20.14 -38.90 -7.30
CA ASN A 63 -21.27 -38.44 -8.10
C ASN A 63 -21.89 -37.19 -7.49
N LEU A 64 -21.62 -36.03 -8.06
CA LEU A 64 -22.26 -34.77 -7.72
C LEU A 64 -23.49 -34.52 -8.54
N LYS A 65 -24.56 -33.97 -7.92
CA LYS A 65 -25.83 -33.63 -8.60
C LYS A 65 -25.58 -32.57 -9.69
N GLU A 66 -24.72 -31.60 -9.39
CA GLU A 66 -24.34 -30.56 -10.36
C GLU A 66 -22.87 -30.75 -10.76
N LYS A 67 -22.63 -30.93 -12.06
CA LYS A 67 -21.29 -31.15 -12.63
C LYS A 67 -20.94 -29.93 -13.47
N ALA A 68 -20.13 -29.04 -12.95
CA ALA A 68 -19.55 -27.94 -13.72
C ALA A 68 -18.09 -28.24 -14.08
N ASP A 69 -17.75 -28.13 -15.34
CA ASP A 69 -16.36 -28.25 -15.81
C ASP A 69 -15.60 -26.92 -15.75
N ARG A 70 -16.36 -25.83 -15.59
CA ARG A 70 -15.84 -24.46 -15.45
C ARG A 70 -16.66 -23.72 -14.41
N SER A 71 -15.99 -22.94 -13.56
CA SER A 71 -16.67 -22.11 -12.57
C SER A 71 -17.32 -20.88 -13.21
N LYS A 72 -18.29 -20.28 -12.52
CA LYS A 72 -18.65 -18.88 -12.78
C LYS A 72 -17.45 -17.98 -12.50
N PRO A 73 -17.40 -16.74 -13.04
CA PRO A 73 -16.39 -15.78 -12.66
C PRO A 73 -16.34 -15.63 -11.15
N THR A 74 -15.15 -15.81 -10.57
CA THR A 74 -14.94 -15.73 -9.12
C THR A 74 -13.56 -15.24 -8.81
N LYS A 75 -13.33 -14.90 -7.54
CA LYS A 75 -12.06 -14.42 -7.00
C LYS A 75 -11.52 -15.45 -6.01
N MET A 76 -10.21 -15.65 -6.01
CA MET A 76 -9.52 -16.53 -5.08
C MET A 76 -8.23 -15.88 -4.64
N LEU A 77 -7.96 -15.87 -3.33
CA LEU A 77 -6.68 -15.46 -2.77
C LEU A 77 -5.92 -16.71 -2.33
N VAL A 78 -4.70 -16.87 -2.85
CA VAL A 78 -3.80 -17.94 -2.45
C VAL A 78 -2.63 -17.32 -1.72
N VAL A 79 -2.38 -17.77 -0.48
CA VAL A 79 -1.27 -17.34 0.37
C VAL A 79 -0.37 -18.54 0.63
N ALA A 80 0.94 -18.38 0.42
CA ALA A 80 1.91 -19.46 0.51
C ALA A 80 2.25 -19.84 1.96
N ASP A 81 2.01 -18.93 2.92
CA ASP A 81 2.32 -19.14 4.33
C ASP A 81 1.05 -19.05 5.17
N GLY A 82 0.72 -20.14 5.86
CA GLY A 82 -0.43 -20.20 6.77
C GLY A 82 -0.22 -19.42 8.07
N ASP A 83 1.00 -19.12 8.44
CA ASP A 83 1.28 -18.39 9.69
C ASP A 83 0.88 -16.91 9.62
N ILE A 84 0.60 -16.37 8.43
CA ILE A 84 0.09 -15.01 8.27
C ILE A 84 -1.24 -14.77 9.00
N ILE A 85 -2.05 -15.83 9.20
CA ILE A 85 -3.38 -15.77 9.84
C ILE A 85 -3.37 -16.35 11.26
N LYS A 86 -2.23 -16.84 11.71
CA LYS A 86 -2.07 -17.50 13.00
C LYS A 86 -1.72 -16.50 14.09
N ASN A 87 -2.44 -16.57 15.20
CA ASN A 87 -2.09 -15.84 16.41
C ASN A 87 -0.98 -16.57 17.17
N ASP A 88 0.01 -15.83 17.63
CA ASP A 88 0.97 -16.34 18.61
C ASP A 88 0.32 -16.46 19.99
N ILE A 89 0.92 -17.26 20.88
CA ILE A 89 0.42 -17.47 22.25
C ILE A 89 1.44 -16.88 23.22
N ASP A 90 0.95 -16.09 24.18
CA ASP A 90 1.75 -15.69 25.33
C ASP A 90 2.00 -16.93 26.22
N SER A 91 3.25 -17.37 26.28
CA SER A 91 3.65 -18.57 27.02
C SER A 91 3.45 -18.46 28.54
N LYS A 92 3.31 -17.25 29.09
CA LYS A 92 3.12 -17.02 30.53
C LYS A 92 1.66 -17.17 30.95
N ASN A 93 0.76 -16.60 30.15
CA ASN A 93 -0.66 -16.50 30.47
C ASN A 93 -1.52 -17.46 29.64
N ASN A 94 -0.94 -18.15 28.68
CA ASN A 94 -1.63 -19.02 27.70
C ASN A 94 -2.78 -18.31 26.98
N ILE A 95 -2.60 -17.00 26.68
CA ILE A 95 -3.58 -16.16 26.00
C ILE A 95 -3.10 -15.91 24.58
N PRO A 96 -3.98 -16.00 23.56
CA PRO A 96 -3.61 -15.65 22.19
C PRO A 96 -3.27 -14.16 22.11
N LEU A 97 -2.13 -13.86 21.50
CA LEU A 97 -1.70 -12.51 21.18
C LEU A 97 -2.48 -11.96 19.99
N GLU A 98 -2.51 -10.67 19.83
CA GLU A 98 -3.18 -10.06 18.68
C GLU A 98 -2.48 -10.45 17.38
N LEU A 99 -3.27 -10.67 16.32
CA LEU A 99 -2.76 -11.05 15.01
C LEU A 99 -1.82 -9.98 14.46
N GLY A 100 -0.62 -10.43 14.06
CA GLY A 100 0.45 -9.55 13.58
C GLY A 100 1.37 -9.02 14.68
N PHE A 101 1.12 -9.35 15.96
CA PHE A 101 2.05 -9.03 17.03
C PHE A 101 3.24 -10.00 17.04
N ASP A 102 4.45 -9.45 16.91
CA ASP A 102 5.69 -10.21 17.04
C ASP A 102 6.25 -10.07 18.46
N LYS A 103 6.24 -11.17 19.20
CA LYS A 103 6.71 -11.23 20.59
C LYS A 103 8.22 -10.99 20.77
N TRP A 104 9.02 -11.19 19.71
CA TRP A 104 10.46 -11.05 19.77
C TRP A 104 10.90 -9.59 19.61
N THR A 105 10.25 -8.87 18.71
CA THR A 105 10.55 -7.44 18.45
C THR A 105 9.59 -6.49 19.16
N SER A 106 8.51 -7.03 19.78
CA SER A 106 7.41 -6.26 20.39
C SER A 106 6.77 -5.26 19.42
N LYS A 107 6.70 -5.64 18.14
CA LYS A 107 6.13 -4.81 17.08
C LYS A 107 4.84 -5.41 16.54
N TYR A 108 3.97 -4.54 16.05
CA TYR A 108 2.78 -4.94 15.32
C TYR A 108 3.03 -4.82 13.82
N TYR A 109 2.65 -5.85 13.09
CA TYR A 109 2.64 -5.90 11.64
C TYR A 109 1.20 -5.91 11.11
N ASP A 110 1.02 -5.51 9.86
CA ASP A 110 -0.30 -5.28 9.25
C ASP A 110 -1.03 -6.55 8.75
N ASN A 111 -0.72 -7.72 9.31
CA ASN A 111 -1.35 -9.00 8.96
C ASN A 111 -2.88 -8.93 9.07
N LYS A 112 -3.39 -8.36 10.18
CA LYS A 112 -4.82 -8.18 10.42
C LYS A 112 -5.48 -7.30 9.35
N SER A 113 -4.86 -6.16 9.06
CA SER A 113 -5.35 -5.21 8.04
C SER A 113 -5.34 -5.83 6.64
N PHE A 114 -4.29 -6.58 6.31
CA PHE A 114 -4.17 -7.30 5.04
C PHE A 114 -5.32 -8.30 4.87
N LEU A 115 -5.55 -9.15 5.88
CA LEU A 115 -6.61 -10.16 5.80
C LEU A 115 -8.01 -9.56 5.76
N GLN A 116 -8.27 -8.52 6.56
CA GLN A 116 -9.55 -7.81 6.51
C GLN A 116 -9.82 -7.18 5.13
N ASN A 117 -8.80 -6.55 4.54
CA ASN A 117 -8.92 -5.97 3.22
C ASN A 117 -9.08 -7.05 2.14
N ALA A 118 -8.38 -8.19 2.28
CA ALA A 118 -8.52 -9.32 1.38
C ALA A 118 -9.93 -9.92 1.42
N LEU A 119 -10.48 -10.16 2.62
CA LEU A 119 -11.85 -10.64 2.79
C LEU A 119 -12.87 -9.67 2.21
N ASN A 120 -12.73 -8.38 2.54
CA ASN A 120 -13.62 -7.36 1.98
C ASN A 120 -13.58 -7.35 0.46
N TYR A 121 -12.39 -7.47 -0.16
CA TYR A 121 -12.25 -7.52 -1.61
C TYR A 121 -12.88 -8.77 -2.24
N LEU A 122 -12.74 -9.92 -1.57
CA LEU A 122 -13.34 -11.18 -2.06
C LEU A 122 -14.86 -11.17 -1.97
N LEU A 123 -15.43 -10.48 -0.97
CA LEU A 123 -16.86 -10.38 -0.71
C LEU A 123 -17.52 -9.16 -1.38
N ASP A 124 -16.72 -8.18 -1.83
CA ASP A 124 -17.24 -6.95 -2.41
C ASP A 124 -17.49 -7.11 -3.90
N ASP A 125 -18.77 -7.21 -4.26
CA ASP A 125 -19.23 -7.22 -5.65
C ASP A 125 -19.50 -5.79 -6.19
N THR A 126 -19.44 -4.76 -5.33
CA THR A 126 -19.89 -3.39 -5.62
C THR A 126 -18.75 -2.37 -5.73
N GLU A 127 -17.49 -2.81 -5.67
CA GLU A 127 -16.29 -1.97 -5.76
C GLU A 127 -16.18 -0.83 -4.71
N PHE A 128 -16.90 -0.93 -3.57
CA PHE A 128 -16.80 0.05 -2.48
C PHE A 128 -15.39 0.21 -1.93
N LEU A 129 -14.54 -0.81 -2.06
CA LEU A 129 -13.12 -0.71 -1.67
C LEU A 129 -12.34 0.33 -2.47
N SER A 130 -12.77 0.61 -3.71
CA SER A 130 -12.14 1.64 -4.54
C SER A 130 -12.32 3.04 -3.93
N LEU A 131 -13.43 3.28 -3.23
CA LEU A 131 -13.70 4.54 -2.53
C LEU A 131 -12.81 4.70 -1.29
N ARG A 132 -12.54 3.61 -0.57
CA ARG A 132 -11.68 3.62 0.64
C ARG A 132 -10.21 3.87 0.29
N ASN A 133 -9.75 3.44 -0.87
CA ASN A 133 -8.38 3.62 -1.34
C ASN A 133 -8.11 5.01 -1.93
N LYS A 134 -9.11 5.88 -1.96
CA LYS A 134 -8.93 7.27 -2.38
C LYS A 134 -7.99 7.96 -1.39
N LYS A 135 -6.70 7.99 -1.71
CA LYS A 135 -5.72 8.77 -0.95
C LYS A 135 -6.12 10.23 -1.06
N VAL A 136 -6.81 10.74 -0.04
CA VAL A 136 -6.98 12.17 0.12
C VAL A 136 -5.58 12.71 0.46
N GLN A 137 -4.91 13.27 -0.52
CA GLN A 137 -3.68 14.02 -0.27
C GLN A 137 -4.10 15.30 0.48
N LEU A 138 -4.08 15.22 1.78
CA LEU A 138 -4.16 16.44 2.59
C LEU A 138 -2.87 17.21 2.32
N ALA A 139 -3.02 18.40 1.77
CA ALA A 139 -1.91 19.31 1.59
C ALA A 139 -1.47 19.80 2.98
N PHE A 140 -0.57 19.06 3.62
CA PHE A 140 0.06 19.52 4.85
C PHE A 140 1.11 20.56 4.51
N LEU A 141 1.11 21.65 5.30
CA LEU A 141 2.17 22.64 5.23
C LEU A 141 3.50 21.98 5.63
N ASP A 142 4.46 22.00 4.71
CA ASP A 142 5.81 21.49 4.98
C ASP A 142 6.50 22.45 5.96
N LYS A 143 6.49 22.08 7.24
CA LYS A 143 7.04 22.89 8.32
C LYS A 143 8.53 23.19 8.12
N GLN A 144 9.26 22.30 7.49
CA GLN A 144 10.70 22.48 7.25
C GLN A 144 10.93 23.53 6.18
N LYS A 145 10.22 23.46 5.04
CA LYS A 145 10.28 24.48 3.99
C LYS A 145 9.81 25.85 4.49
N VAL A 146 8.81 25.89 5.35
CA VAL A 146 8.37 27.13 5.97
C VAL A 146 9.49 27.70 6.86
N ALA A 147 10.11 26.91 7.72
CA ALA A 147 11.18 27.37 8.60
C ALA A 147 12.41 27.91 7.83
N GLU A 148 12.77 27.24 6.73
CA GLU A 148 13.91 27.65 5.89
C GLU A 148 13.65 28.92 5.06
N SER A 149 12.40 29.25 4.78
CA SER A 149 12.01 30.31 3.87
C SER A 149 11.07 31.39 4.47
N VAL A 150 10.96 31.46 5.79
CA VAL A 150 10.05 32.40 6.49
C VAL A 150 10.24 33.84 5.98
N SER A 151 11.45 34.35 5.96
CA SER A 151 11.76 35.72 5.53
C SER A 151 11.34 35.99 4.08
N SER A 152 11.55 35.03 3.19
CA SER A 152 11.18 35.15 1.78
C SER A 152 9.65 35.20 1.61
N TRP A 153 8.91 34.43 2.37
CA TRP A 153 7.45 34.44 2.34
C TRP A 153 6.86 35.71 2.98
N GLN A 154 7.48 36.19 4.05
CA GLN A 154 7.10 37.48 4.67
C GLN A 154 7.26 38.65 3.68
N ILE A 155 8.40 38.70 2.98
CA ILE A 155 8.63 39.72 1.93
C ILE A 155 7.56 39.63 0.84
N LYS A 156 7.26 38.45 0.33
CA LYS A 156 6.25 38.27 -0.72
C LYS A 156 4.86 38.73 -0.28
N VAL A 157 4.45 38.40 0.93
CA VAL A 157 3.10 38.68 1.45
C VAL A 157 2.92 40.17 1.78
N PHE A 158 3.96 40.85 2.28
CA PHE A 158 3.85 42.25 2.71
C PHE A 158 4.33 43.22 1.67
N VAL A 159 5.45 42.94 1.00
CA VAL A 159 6.07 43.92 0.08
C VAL A 159 5.31 43.99 -1.26
N TYR A 160 4.86 42.88 -1.81
CA TYR A 160 4.16 42.92 -3.09
C TYR A 160 2.81 43.65 -3.05
N PRO A 161 1.93 43.44 -2.06
CA PRO A 161 0.71 44.23 -1.96
C PRO A 161 0.98 45.72 -1.73
N LEU A 162 2.02 46.06 -0.96
CA LEU A 162 2.38 47.45 -0.71
C LEU A 162 2.90 48.13 -1.97
N LEU A 163 3.75 47.44 -2.76
CA LEU A 163 4.20 47.93 -4.06
C LEU A 163 3.04 48.16 -5.03
N LEU A 164 2.10 47.25 -5.06
CA LEU A 164 0.91 47.36 -5.92
C LEU A 164 0.05 48.56 -5.54
N LEU A 165 -0.15 48.82 -4.26
CA LEU A 165 -0.86 50.00 -3.76
C LEU A 165 -0.16 51.31 -4.16
N ILE A 166 1.17 51.35 -4.02
CA ILE A 166 1.96 52.51 -4.42
C ILE A 166 1.82 52.76 -5.93
N LEU A 167 1.89 51.70 -6.76
CA LEU A 167 1.71 51.80 -8.21
C LEU A 167 0.34 52.33 -8.59
N VAL A 168 -0.72 51.82 -7.93
CA VAL A 168 -2.09 52.32 -8.15
C VAL A 168 -2.19 53.80 -7.75
N MET A 169 -1.65 54.19 -6.60
CA MET A 169 -1.66 55.56 -6.13
C MET A 169 -0.94 56.50 -7.10
N LEU A 170 0.25 56.11 -7.59
CA LEU A 170 1.01 56.88 -8.58
C LEU A 170 0.25 57.01 -9.89
N SER A 171 -0.41 55.96 -10.37
CA SER A 171 -1.22 56.01 -11.58
C SER A 171 -2.39 56.96 -11.44
N VAL A 172 -3.10 56.91 -10.31
CA VAL A 172 -4.21 57.86 -10.03
C VAL A 172 -3.73 59.28 -9.97
N LEU A 173 -2.61 59.57 -9.32
CA LEU A 173 -2.01 60.91 -9.26
C LEU A 173 -1.60 61.41 -10.64
N TYR A 174 -1.03 60.53 -11.47
CA TYR A 174 -0.66 60.86 -12.83
C TYR A 174 -1.88 61.26 -13.66
N PHE A 175 -2.94 60.49 -13.68
CA PHE A 175 -4.17 60.80 -14.40
C PHE A 175 -4.87 62.04 -13.84
N TYR A 176 -4.84 62.24 -12.52
CA TYR A 176 -5.42 63.44 -11.91
C TYR A 176 -4.67 64.69 -12.34
N ARG A 177 -3.34 64.65 -12.40
CA ARG A 177 -2.49 65.76 -12.84
C ARG A 177 -2.70 66.09 -14.31
N GLU A 178 -2.80 65.07 -15.18
CA GLU A 178 -3.06 65.27 -16.62
C GLU A 178 -4.44 65.91 -16.86
N LYS A 179 -5.45 65.50 -16.10
CA LYS A 179 -6.79 66.05 -16.17
C LYS A 179 -6.87 67.53 -15.76
N ASN A 180 -6.06 67.93 -14.80
CA ASN A 180 -5.99 69.34 -14.38
C ASN A 180 -5.21 70.24 -15.34
N ILE A 181 -4.18 69.72 -15.98
CA ILE A 181 -3.41 70.46 -16.99
C ILE A 181 -4.25 70.75 -18.27
N ARG A 182 -5.17 69.87 -18.61
CA ARG A 182 -6.07 70.02 -19.75
C ARG A 182 -7.24 70.97 -19.51
N LYS A 183 -7.41 71.47 -18.29
CA LYS A 183 -8.48 72.45 -17.93
C LYS A 183 -8.01 73.88 -17.82
N VAL A 184 -6.74 74.14 -17.99
CA VAL A 184 -6.14 75.47 -18.18
C VAL A 184 -5.88 75.76 -19.66
#